data_c85a64734bfc34f01b60356d9d008930
#
_entry.id   c85a64734bfc34f01b60356d9d008930
#
_cell.length_a   1.000
_cell.length_b   1.000
_cell.length_c   1.000
_cell.angle_alpha   90.00
_cell.angle_beta   90.00
_cell.angle_gamma   90.00
#
_symmetry.space_group_name_H-M   'P 1'
#
loop_
_entity.id
_entity.type
_entity.pdbx_description
1 polymer ?
#
loop_
_entity_poly.entity_id
_entity_poly.type
_entity_poly.pdbx_seq_one_letter_code
_entity_poly.pdbx_strand_id
1 'polypeptide(L)'
;MNFPAVNQPRESKVRLCITNKNMPNILARISKLFADHNLNIENMVNRSRGDYAYTLIDTNDDVRQDIIERIEAAKGIINVRVIK
;
A
#
# COMPACT_ATOMS: atom_id res chain seq x y z
N MET A 1 5.79 23.88 -5.92
CA MET A 1 5.28 23.98 -4.61
C MET A 1 5.73 22.87 -3.73
N ASN A 2 5.97 23.21 -2.56
CA ASN A 2 6.43 22.28 -1.62
C ASN A 2 5.29 21.74 -0.83
N PHE A 3 4.96 20.52 -1.04
CA PHE A 3 3.95 19.92 -0.21
C PHE A 3 4.51 19.75 1.18
N PRO A 4 3.79 20.12 2.19
CA PRO A 4 4.27 19.87 3.55
C PRO A 4 4.67 18.41 3.76
N ALA A 5 3.95 17.52 3.15
CA ALA A 5 4.24 16.10 3.26
C ALA A 5 5.60 15.71 2.67
N VAL A 6 6.12 16.49 1.74
CA VAL A 6 7.42 16.21 1.13
C VAL A 6 8.54 16.49 2.10
N ASN A 7 8.39 17.51 2.90
CA ASN A 7 9.44 17.96 3.81
C ASN A 7 9.22 17.54 5.25
N GLN A 8 8.09 16.94 5.53
CA GLN A 8 7.77 16.51 6.88
C GLN A 8 8.14 15.06 7.07
N PRO A 9 8.51 14.67 8.29
CA PRO A 9 8.67 13.27 8.57
C PRO A 9 7.34 12.56 8.37
N ARG A 10 7.44 11.27 8.10
CA ARG A 10 6.25 10.46 7.94
C ARG A 10 5.46 10.45 9.24
N GLU A 11 4.19 10.79 9.15
CA GLU A 11 3.33 10.83 10.32
C GLU A 11 2.57 9.52 10.52
N SER A 12 2.37 8.76 9.47
CA SER A 12 1.64 7.51 9.56
C SER A 12 2.44 6.45 10.29
N LYS A 13 1.74 5.59 11.02
CA LYS A 13 2.38 4.56 11.83
C LYS A 13 2.94 3.43 11.01
N VAL A 14 2.30 3.11 9.90
CA VAL A 14 2.64 1.95 9.10
C VAL A 14 2.72 2.33 7.64
N ARG A 15 3.76 1.86 6.99
CA ARG A 15 3.91 2.01 5.55
C ARG A 15 4.06 0.64 4.93
N LEU A 16 3.24 0.36 3.94
CA LEU A 16 3.34 -0.85 3.15
C LEU A 16 3.99 -0.52 1.81
N CYS A 17 5.05 -1.25 1.48
CA CYS A 17 5.72 -1.11 0.19
C CYS A 17 5.44 -2.39 -0.58
N ILE A 18 4.67 -2.29 -1.64
CA ILE A 18 4.18 -3.42 -2.39
C ILE A 18 4.78 -3.41 -3.78
N THR A 19 5.39 -4.53 -4.17
CA THR A 19 5.80 -4.75 -5.55
C THR A 19 4.76 -5.65 -6.18
N ASN A 20 4.20 -5.22 -7.31
CA ASN A 20 3.14 -5.97 -7.95
C ASN A 20 3.29 -5.90 -9.47
N LYS A 21 2.59 -6.80 -10.14
CA LYS A 21 2.51 -6.73 -11.59
C LYS A 21 1.66 -5.54 -12.00
N ASN A 22 2.00 -4.94 -13.13
CA ASN A 22 1.24 -3.82 -13.66
C ASN A 22 -0.05 -4.33 -14.30
N MET A 23 -1.00 -4.68 -13.45
CA MET A 23 -2.27 -5.25 -13.84
C MET A 23 -3.40 -4.35 -13.39
N PRO A 24 -4.51 -4.32 -14.14
CA PRO A 24 -5.68 -3.58 -13.68
C PRO A 24 -6.22 -4.22 -12.39
N ASN A 25 -6.94 -3.44 -11.62
CA ASN A 25 -7.65 -3.87 -10.43
C ASN A 25 -6.80 -4.16 -9.19
N ILE A 26 -5.48 -4.10 -9.28
CA ILE A 26 -4.64 -4.34 -8.10
C ILE A 26 -4.95 -3.31 -7.01
N LEU A 27 -4.94 -2.03 -7.38
CA LEU A 27 -5.20 -0.97 -6.40
C LEU A 27 -6.61 -1.05 -5.85
N ALA A 28 -7.58 -1.38 -6.70
CA ALA A 28 -8.95 -1.51 -6.27
C ALA A 28 -9.11 -2.65 -5.25
N ARG A 29 -8.43 -3.75 -5.47
CA ARG A 29 -8.47 -4.88 -4.54
C ARG A 29 -7.87 -4.54 -3.20
N ILE A 30 -6.72 -3.86 -3.22
CA ILE A 30 -6.06 -3.45 -1.98
C ILE A 30 -6.94 -2.45 -1.24
N SER A 31 -7.51 -1.49 -1.95
CA SER A 31 -8.38 -0.49 -1.33
C SER A 31 -9.61 -1.14 -0.71
N LYS A 32 -10.18 -2.13 -1.40
CA LYS A 32 -11.33 -2.85 -0.87
C LYS A 32 -10.96 -3.63 0.39
N LEU A 33 -9.80 -4.27 0.38
CA LEU A 33 -9.35 -5.02 1.55
C LEU A 33 -9.18 -4.10 2.75
N PHE A 34 -8.60 -2.92 2.53
CA PHE A 34 -8.45 -1.93 3.60
C PHE A 34 -9.82 -1.48 4.11
N ALA A 35 -10.74 -1.19 3.19
CA ALA A 35 -12.08 -0.76 3.58
C ALA A 35 -12.83 -1.85 4.35
N ASP A 36 -12.71 -3.09 3.92
CA ASP A 36 -13.39 -4.20 4.57
C ASP A 36 -12.91 -4.43 6.00
N HIS A 37 -11.68 -4.00 6.29
CA HIS A 37 -11.10 -4.14 7.63
C HIS A 37 -11.06 -2.82 8.38
N ASN A 38 -11.79 -1.83 7.90
CA ASN A 38 -11.85 -0.49 8.52
C ASN A 38 -10.48 0.17 8.66
N LEU A 39 -9.59 -0.11 7.74
CA LEU A 39 -8.30 0.53 7.70
C LEU A 39 -8.36 1.76 6.80
N ASN A 40 -7.87 2.87 7.29
CA ASN A 40 -7.90 4.11 6.56
C ASN A 40 -6.58 4.30 5.81
N ILE A 41 -6.67 4.60 4.52
CA ILE A 41 -5.48 4.88 3.72
C ILE A 41 -5.23 6.38 3.81
N GLU A 42 -4.11 6.74 4.43
CA GLU A 42 -3.71 8.13 4.57
C GLU A 42 -3.05 8.64 3.30
N ASN A 43 -2.32 7.77 2.63
CA ASN A 43 -1.61 8.14 1.41
C ASN A 43 -1.40 6.89 0.57
N MET A 44 -1.49 7.04 -0.74
CA MET A 44 -1.22 5.95 -1.66
C MET A 44 -0.49 6.51 -2.87
N VAL A 45 0.63 5.88 -3.20
CA VAL A 45 1.41 6.23 -4.38
C VAL A 45 1.60 4.96 -5.19
N ASN A 46 1.36 5.04 -6.48
CA ASN A 46 1.58 3.92 -7.39
C ASN A 46 2.42 4.39 -8.56
N ARG A 47 3.45 3.64 -8.86
CA ARG A 47 4.31 3.94 -10.00
C ARG A 47 4.52 2.68 -10.82
N SER A 48 4.20 2.78 -12.08
CA SER A 48 4.37 1.67 -13.02
C SER A 48 5.70 1.79 -13.74
N ARG A 49 6.29 0.64 -14.01
CA ARG A 49 7.52 0.58 -14.77
C ARG A 49 7.50 -0.71 -15.58
N GLY A 50 7.04 -0.60 -16.83
CA GLY A 50 6.89 -1.77 -17.68
C GLY A 50 5.84 -2.71 -17.14
N ASP A 51 6.23 -3.96 -16.93
CA ASP A 51 5.31 -5.00 -16.48
C ASP A 51 5.10 -4.99 -14.96
N TYR A 52 5.77 -4.09 -14.25
CA TYR A 52 5.72 -4.05 -12.80
C TYR A 52 5.27 -2.69 -12.30
N ALA A 53 4.82 -2.68 -11.08
CA ALA A 53 4.45 -1.45 -10.42
C ALA A 53 4.88 -1.52 -8.95
N TYR A 54 5.04 -0.36 -8.37
CA TYR A 54 5.37 -0.21 -6.96
C TYR A 54 4.27 0.60 -6.33
N THR A 55 3.69 0.07 -5.28
CA THR A 55 2.59 0.71 -4.56
C THR A 55 3.02 0.95 -3.13
N LEU A 56 2.89 2.18 -2.70
CA LEU A 56 3.22 2.58 -1.35
C LEU A 56 1.94 3.06 -0.68
N ILE A 57 1.65 2.50 0.48
CA ILE A 57 0.42 2.84 1.21
C ILE A 57 0.78 3.18 2.63
N ASP A 58 0.33 4.33 3.09
CA ASP A 58 0.50 4.77 4.46
C ASP A 58 -0.82 4.70 5.18
N THR A 59 -0.79 4.19 6.41
CA THR A 59 -1.96 4.15 7.27
C THR A 59 -1.55 4.40 8.71
N ASN A 60 -2.46 4.96 9.50
CA ASN A 60 -2.26 5.15 10.92
C ASN A 60 -2.79 3.98 11.75
N ASP A 61 -3.45 3.06 11.10
CA ASP A 61 -4.01 1.88 11.77
C ASP A 61 -2.99 0.76 11.82
N ASP A 62 -3.11 -0.11 12.81
CA ASP A 62 -2.28 -1.30 12.85
C ASP A 62 -2.78 -2.27 11.78
N VAL A 63 -1.86 -2.73 10.96
CA VAL A 63 -2.16 -3.72 9.94
C VAL A 63 -1.73 -5.08 10.47
N ARG A 64 -2.72 -5.92 10.76
CA ARG A 64 -2.43 -7.24 11.31
C ARG A 64 -1.79 -8.14 10.27
N GLN A 65 -1.07 -9.13 10.76
CA GLN A 65 -0.35 -10.04 9.90
C GLN A 65 -1.28 -10.79 8.93
N ASP A 66 -2.48 -11.12 9.36
CA ASP A 66 -3.43 -11.81 8.50
C ASP A 66 -3.84 -10.95 7.29
N ILE A 67 -3.91 -9.64 7.47
CA ILE A 67 -4.23 -8.73 6.38
C ILE A 67 -3.06 -8.68 5.40
N ILE A 68 -1.83 -8.62 5.92
CA ILE A 68 -0.64 -8.63 5.10
C ILE A 68 -0.58 -9.92 4.28
N GLU A 69 -0.89 -11.05 4.89
CA GLU A 69 -0.91 -12.33 4.20
C GLU A 69 -1.96 -12.37 3.10
N ARG A 70 -3.10 -11.74 3.32
CA ARG A 70 -4.13 -11.64 2.29
C ARG A 70 -3.66 -10.82 1.10
N ILE A 71 -2.93 -9.74 1.37
CA ILE A 71 -2.36 -8.94 0.29
C ILE A 71 -1.34 -9.77 -0.48
N GLU A 72 -0.46 -10.45 0.24
CA GLU A 72 0.57 -11.28 -0.39
C GLU A 72 -0.02 -12.40 -1.23
N ALA A 73 -1.18 -12.93 -0.82
CA ALA A 73 -1.83 -14.00 -1.54
C ALA A 73 -2.63 -13.52 -2.75
N ALA A 74 -2.83 -12.21 -2.88
CA ALA A 74 -3.61 -11.68 -3.99
C ALA A 74 -2.86 -11.85 -5.31
N LYS A 75 -3.61 -12.17 -6.36
CA LYS A 75 -3.04 -12.34 -7.68
C LYS A 75 -2.36 -11.07 -8.14
N GLY A 76 -1.13 -11.20 -8.59
CA GLY A 76 -0.36 -10.07 -9.11
C GLY A 76 0.55 -9.42 -8.08
N ILE A 77 0.44 -9.78 -6.82
CA ILE A 77 1.34 -9.26 -5.79
C ILE A 77 2.61 -10.09 -5.76
N ILE A 78 3.74 -9.43 -5.79
CA ILE A 78 5.05 -10.10 -5.79
C ILE A 78 5.65 -10.07 -4.40
N ASN A 79 5.61 -8.91 -3.76
CA ASN A 79 6.25 -8.74 -2.46
C ASN A 79 5.57 -7.64 -1.67
N VAL A 80 5.53 -7.80 -0.35
CA VAL A 80 5.01 -6.78 0.56
C VAL A 80 6.03 -6.57 1.67
N ARG A 81 6.44 -5.33 1.86
CA ARG A 81 7.30 -4.95 2.98
C ARG A 81 6.53 -4.02 3.90
N VAL A 82 6.68 -4.22 5.18
CA VAL A 82 6.01 -3.40 6.19
C VAL A 82 7.06 -2.60 6.93
N ILE A 83 6.86 -1.29 6.97
CA ILE A 83 7.73 -0.38 7.70
C ILE A 83 6.90 0.28 8.78
N LYS A 84 7.32 0.10 10.01
CA LYS A 84 6.63 0.68 11.16
C LYS A 84 7.38 1.85 11.75
#